data_5ffc0e5cd000a141f45d9fe58613a1c5
#
_entry.id   5ffc0e5cd000a141f45d9fe58613a1c5
#
_cell.length_a   1.000
_cell.length_b   1.000
_cell.length_c   1.000
_cell.angle_alpha   90.00
_cell.angle_beta   90.00
_cell.angle_gamma   90.00
#
_symmetry.space_group_name_H-M   'P 1'
#
loop_
_entity.id
_entity.type
_entity.pdbx_description
1 polymer ?
#
loop_
_entity_poly.entity_id
_entity_poly.type
_entity_poly.pdbx_seq_one_letter_code
_entity_poly.pdbx_strand_id
1 'polypeptide(L)'
;MAEVILKARFAELGVEAEVRSAGTYAVVGGPAQPYAVSAAARASLDLSGHVARQLDDEMVRWADTVLCMSPSHAREVRSIDSAADVRLVADFASRPYRGSEIPDPMGRPAIVYDEVFEELEECLAEFAARHPGSPAEARPGEGG
;
A
#
# COMPACT_ATOMS: atom_id res chain seq x y z
N MET A 1 -2.56 -6.34 -0.68
CA MET A 1 -3.59 -5.88 0.28
C MET A 1 -3.75 -4.36 0.29
N ALA A 2 -2.68 -3.61 0.42
CA ALA A 2 -2.77 -2.15 0.54
C ALA A 2 -3.47 -1.47 -0.64
N GLU A 3 -3.17 -1.88 -1.86
CA GLU A 3 -3.78 -1.29 -3.06
C GLU A 3 -5.32 -1.36 -3.02
N VAL A 4 -5.88 -2.53 -2.71
CA VAL A 4 -7.33 -2.71 -2.70
C VAL A 4 -7.99 -1.93 -1.56
N ILE A 5 -7.32 -1.83 -0.41
CA ILE A 5 -7.82 -1.04 0.72
C ILE A 5 -7.86 0.43 0.35
N LEU A 6 -6.76 0.96 -0.20
CA LEU A 6 -6.67 2.39 -0.51
C LEU A 6 -7.64 2.79 -1.61
N LYS A 7 -7.79 1.97 -2.64
CA LYS A 7 -8.80 2.20 -3.68
C LYS A 7 -10.20 2.32 -3.09
N ALA A 8 -10.55 1.42 -2.16
CA ALA A 8 -11.85 1.45 -1.50
C ALA A 8 -12.05 2.71 -0.65
N ARG A 9 -11.02 3.12 0.08
CA ARG A 9 -11.10 4.33 0.91
C ARG A 9 -11.27 5.59 0.08
N PHE A 10 -10.54 5.73 -1.01
CA PHE A 10 -10.71 6.88 -1.90
C PHE A 10 -12.11 6.89 -2.54
N ALA A 11 -12.62 5.73 -2.93
CA ALA A 11 -13.98 5.64 -3.47
C ALA A 11 -15.03 6.10 -2.46
N GLU A 12 -14.91 5.70 -1.20
CA GLU A 12 -15.80 6.11 -0.12
C GLU A 12 -15.76 7.63 0.11
N LEU A 13 -14.61 8.25 -0.06
CA LEU A 13 -14.42 9.69 0.12
C LEU A 13 -14.77 10.49 -1.12
N GLY A 14 -15.10 9.84 -2.23
CA GLY A 14 -15.37 10.51 -3.49
C GLY A 14 -14.14 11.12 -4.14
N VAL A 15 -12.95 10.63 -3.81
CA VAL A 15 -11.69 11.10 -4.35
C VAL A 15 -11.29 10.27 -5.56
N GLU A 16 -11.03 10.94 -6.68
CA GLU A 16 -10.49 10.28 -7.87
C GLU A 16 -8.97 10.15 -7.73
N ALA A 17 -8.49 8.93 -7.70
CA ALA A 17 -7.07 8.63 -7.58
C ALA A 17 -6.76 7.31 -8.29
N GLU A 18 -5.57 7.24 -8.90
CA GLU A 18 -5.04 5.97 -9.38
C GLU A 18 -4.10 5.41 -8.33
N VAL A 19 -4.33 4.15 -7.96
CA VAL A 19 -3.52 3.44 -6.98
C VAL A 19 -2.93 2.22 -7.65
N ARG A 20 -1.62 2.08 -7.54
CA ARG A 20 -0.88 0.91 -8.02
C ARG A 20 0.01 0.39 -6.90
N SER A 21 0.31 -0.89 -6.93
CA SER A 21 1.25 -1.49 -5.99
C SER A 21 2.35 -2.23 -6.72
N ALA A 22 3.50 -2.34 -6.05
CA ALA A 22 4.66 -3.05 -6.57
C ALA A 22 5.50 -3.59 -5.42
N GLY A 23 6.27 -4.62 -5.70
CA GLY A 23 7.22 -5.18 -4.76
C GLY A 23 8.65 -4.95 -5.21
N THR A 24 9.58 -4.91 -4.27
CA THR A 24 11.01 -4.79 -4.57
C THR A 24 11.60 -6.11 -5.05
N TYR A 25 10.97 -7.23 -4.68
CA TYR A 25 11.32 -8.58 -5.13
C TYR A 25 10.05 -9.33 -5.50
N ALA A 26 9.34 -8.85 -6.51
CA ALA A 26 8.06 -9.44 -6.91
C ALA A 26 8.26 -10.62 -7.86
N VAL A 27 7.40 -11.64 -7.70
CA VAL A 27 7.18 -12.64 -8.74
C VAL A 27 6.17 -12.03 -9.71
N VAL A 28 6.67 -11.42 -10.77
CA VAL A 28 5.85 -10.66 -11.72
C VAL A 28 4.76 -11.53 -12.32
N GLY A 29 3.54 -11.03 -12.30
CA GLY A 29 2.37 -11.76 -12.80
C GLY A 29 1.78 -12.73 -11.79
N GLY A 30 2.40 -12.91 -10.62
CA GLY A 30 1.89 -13.81 -9.60
C GLY A 30 0.62 -13.28 -8.93
N PRO A 31 -0.27 -14.19 -8.48
CA PRO A 31 -1.48 -13.81 -7.77
C PRO A 31 -1.19 -13.41 -6.32
N ALA A 32 -2.19 -12.81 -5.67
CA ALA A 32 -2.11 -12.55 -4.24
C ALA A 32 -2.08 -13.88 -3.46
N GLN A 33 -1.43 -13.86 -2.30
CA GLN A 33 -1.39 -15.01 -1.40
C GLN A 33 -2.80 -15.38 -0.93
N PRO A 34 -3.14 -16.68 -0.80
CA PRO A 34 -4.48 -17.10 -0.41
C PRO A 34 -4.98 -16.49 0.90
N TYR A 35 -4.11 -16.35 1.90
CA TYR A 35 -4.50 -15.75 3.17
C TYR A 35 -4.78 -14.24 3.04
N ALA A 36 -4.08 -13.57 2.12
CA ALA A 36 -4.36 -12.18 1.81
C ALA A 36 -5.72 -12.03 1.14
N VAL A 37 -6.04 -12.91 0.21
CA VAL A 37 -7.35 -12.93 -0.45
C VAL A 37 -8.46 -13.15 0.57
N SER A 38 -8.27 -14.08 1.51
CA SER A 38 -9.24 -14.37 2.55
C SER A 38 -9.44 -13.19 3.51
N ALA A 39 -8.35 -12.54 3.91
CA ALA A 39 -8.42 -11.37 4.79
C ALA A 39 -9.19 -10.22 4.11
N ALA A 40 -8.91 -9.97 2.83
CA ALA A 40 -9.62 -8.94 2.06
C ALA A 40 -11.11 -9.27 1.92
N ALA A 41 -11.44 -10.53 1.66
CA ALA A 41 -12.82 -10.98 1.52
C ALA A 41 -13.66 -10.74 2.79
N ARG A 42 -13.07 -10.90 3.96
CA ARG A 42 -13.74 -10.61 5.24
C ARG A 42 -14.13 -9.14 5.37
N ALA A 43 -13.41 -8.25 4.71
CA ALA A 43 -13.71 -6.82 4.66
C ALA A 43 -14.53 -6.46 3.41
N SER A 44 -15.09 -7.43 2.71
CA SER A 44 -15.84 -7.26 1.46
C SER A 44 -15.01 -6.66 0.32
N LEU A 45 -13.71 -6.93 0.30
CA LEU A 45 -12.80 -6.49 -0.74
C LEU A 45 -12.33 -7.69 -1.57
N ASP A 46 -12.23 -7.50 -2.88
CA ASP A 46 -11.84 -8.55 -3.80
C ASP A 46 -10.37 -8.39 -4.22
N LEU A 47 -9.52 -9.29 -3.74
CA LEU A 47 -8.12 -9.33 -4.06
C LEU A 47 -7.79 -10.46 -5.07
N SER A 48 -8.77 -11.21 -5.52
CA SER A 48 -8.58 -12.38 -6.38
C SER A 48 -7.99 -12.05 -7.75
N GLY A 49 -8.22 -10.84 -8.24
CA GLY A 49 -7.69 -10.37 -9.52
C GLY A 49 -6.33 -9.69 -9.44
N HIS A 50 -5.72 -9.64 -8.26
CA HIS A 50 -4.44 -8.96 -8.08
C HIS A 50 -3.31 -9.69 -8.81
N VAL A 51 -2.46 -8.90 -9.45
CA VAL A 51 -1.26 -9.38 -10.15
C VAL A 51 -0.05 -8.63 -9.62
N ALA A 52 0.97 -9.36 -9.19
CA ALA A 52 2.18 -8.77 -8.65
C ALA A 52 2.98 -8.04 -9.73
N ARG A 53 3.52 -6.89 -9.39
CA ARG A 53 4.38 -6.08 -10.26
C ARG A 53 5.69 -5.78 -9.57
N GLN A 54 6.77 -5.74 -10.34
CA GLN A 54 8.07 -5.30 -9.85
C GLN A 54 8.15 -3.78 -9.87
N LEU A 55 8.67 -3.20 -8.78
CA LEU A 55 8.94 -1.77 -8.73
C LEU A 55 10.00 -1.40 -9.77
N ASP A 56 9.75 -0.34 -10.54
CA ASP A 56 10.67 0.19 -11.53
C ASP A 56 10.67 1.72 -11.54
N ASP A 57 11.60 2.29 -12.32
CA ASP A 57 11.77 3.74 -12.43
C ASP A 57 10.50 4.44 -12.91
N GLU A 58 9.81 3.81 -13.86
CA GLU A 58 8.62 4.39 -14.46
C GLU A 58 7.48 4.54 -13.44
N MET A 59 7.29 3.54 -12.60
CA MET A 59 6.28 3.58 -11.53
C MET A 59 6.61 4.65 -10.49
N VAL A 60 7.86 4.78 -10.10
CA VAL A 60 8.28 5.80 -9.13
C VAL A 60 8.04 7.20 -9.67
N ARG A 61 8.37 7.44 -10.93
CA ARG A 61 8.17 8.75 -11.56
C ARG A 61 6.71 9.06 -11.85
N TRP A 62 5.93 8.02 -12.11
CA TRP A 62 4.49 8.17 -12.31
C TRP A 62 3.76 8.64 -11.05
N ALA A 63 4.16 8.15 -9.89
CA ALA A 63 3.46 8.40 -8.64
C ALA A 63 3.68 9.82 -8.12
N ASP A 64 2.62 10.46 -7.66
CA ASP A 64 2.73 11.72 -6.93
C ASP A 64 3.21 11.48 -5.49
N THR A 65 2.79 10.36 -4.90
CA THR A 65 3.22 9.92 -3.57
C THR A 65 3.46 8.42 -3.61
N VAL A 66 4.55 7.98 -2.99
CA VAL A 66 4.88 6.56 -2.84
C VAL A 66 4.77 6.18 -1.38
N LEU A 67 3.91 5.22 -1.09
CA LEU A 67 3.72 4.68 0.25
C LEU A 67 4.53 3.41 0.40
N CYS A 68 5.37 3.36 1.41
CA CYS A 68 6.26 2.23 1.66
C CYS A 68 5.92 1.54 2.97
N MET A 69 6.09 0.23 3.00
CA MET A 69 5.80 -0.59 4.19
C MET A 69 6.93 -0.52 5.21
N SER A 70 8.15 -0.19 4.79
CA SER A 70 9.31 -0.16 5.68
C SER A 70 10.32 0.89 5.26
N PRO A 71 11.22 1.31 6.18
CA PRO A 71 12.31 2.22 5.82
C PRO A 71 13.24 1.69 4.73
N SER A 72 13.44 0.37 4.63
CA SER A 72 14.27 -0.20 3.57
C SER A 72 13.66 -0.01 2.19
N HIS A 73 12.34 -0.18 2.07
CA HIS A 73 11.63 0.11 0.82
C HIS A 73 11.73 1.59 0.46
N ALA A 74 11.61 2.47 1.44
CA ALA A 74 11.75 3.90 1.22
C ALA A 74 13.14 4.26 0.68
N ARG A 75 14.19 3.62 1.20
CA ARG A 75 15.55 3.83 0.69
C ARG A 75 15.70 3.37 -0.76
N GLU A 76 15.10 2.24 -1.11
CA GLU A 76 15.13 1.75 -2.49
C GLU A 76 14.42 2.71 -3.46
N VAL A 77 13.26 3.22 -3.09
CA VAL A 77 12.54 4.19 -3.91
C VAL A 77 13.37 5.45 -4.10
N ARG A 78 13.98 5.96 -3.02
CA ARG A 78 14.82 7.16 -3.10
C ARG A 78 16.11 6.93 -3.88
N SER A 79 16.59 5.71 -3.97
CA SER A 79 17.74 5.39 -4.82
C SER A 79 17.39 5.43 -6.31
N ILE A 80 16.12 5.20 -6.64
CA ILE A 80 15.61 5.32 -8.01
C ILE A 80 15.37 6.79 -8.35
N ASP A 81 14.72 7.53 -7.46
CA ASP A 81 14.42 8.96 -7.63
C ASP A 81 14.49 9.67 -6.28
N SER A 82 15.54 10.43 -6.04
CA SER A 82 15.75 11.14 -4.79
C SER A 82 14.73 12.26 -4.54
N ALA A 83 14.03 12.68 -5.57
CA ALA A 83 12.99 13.71 -5.47
C ALA A 83 11.60 13.14 -5.20
N ALA A 84 11.44 11.82 -5.15
CA ALA A 84 10.14 11.19 -4.92
C ALA A 84 9.57 11.57 -3.54
N ASP A 85 8.27 11.82 -3.49
CA ASP A 85 7.55 11.99 -2.23
C ASP A 85 7.27 10.62 -1.63
N VAL A 86 8.11 10.21 -0.68
CA VAL A 86 8.06 8.89 -0.06
C VAL A 86 7.59 9.01 1.37
N ARG A 87 6.59 8.22 1.73
CA ARG A 87 6.04 8.17 3.08
C ARG A 87 5.91 6.74 3.57
N LEU A 88 6.03 6.55 4.87
CA LEU A 88 5.82 5.24 5.48
C LEU A 88 4.35 5.07 5.85
N VAL A 89 3.76 3.94 5.49
CA VAL A 89 2.38 3.63 5.84
C VAL A 89 2.20 3.64 7.37
N ALA A 90 3.17 3.09 8.10
CA ALA A 90 3.12 3.04 9.57
C ALA A 90 3.08 4.40 10.24
N ASP A 91 3.53 5.47 9.57
CA ASP A 91 3.46 6.83 10.12
C ASP A 91 2.02 7.32 10.29
N PHE A 92 1.07 6.70 9.62
CA PHE A 92 -0.35 7.04 9.72
C PHE A 92 -1.10 6.25 10.79
N ALA A 93 -0.41 5.39 11.54
CA ALA A 93 -1.02 4.70 12.67
C ALA A 93 -1.35 5.69 13.79
N SER A 94 -2.47 5.46 14.47
CA SER A 94 -2.89 6.30 15.59
C SER A 94 -2.17 5.98 16.89
N ARG A 95 -1.42 4.88 16.92
CA ARG A 95 -0.76 4.38 18.12
C ARG A 95 0.59 5.04 18.38
N PRO A 96 1.04 5.11 19.66
CA PRO A 96 2.30 5.78 20.00
C PRO A 96 3.55 5.18 19.36
N TYR A 97 3.51 3.90 19.02
CA TYR A 97 4.65 3.18 18.44
C TYR A 97 4.68 3.19 16.91
N ARG A 98 3.92 4.06 16.31
CA ARG A 98 3.94 4.19 14.85
C ARG A 98 5.32 4.60 14.33
N GLY A 99 5.50 4.52 13.02
CA GLY A 99 6.71 5.02 12.37
C GLY A 99 7.76 3.97 12.13
N SER A 100 7.52 2.72 12.49
CA SER A 100 8.46 1.64 12.21
C SER A 100 8.18 1.01 10.85
N GLU A 101 7.37 -0.02 10.82
CA GLU A 101 7.06 -0.70 9.56
C GLU A 101 5.78 -1.50 9.67
N ILE A 102 5.21 -1.80 8.49
CA ILE A 102 4.16 -2.80 8.38
C ILE A 102 4.85 -4.11 8.00
N PRO A 103 4.76 -5.14 8.82
CA PRO A 103 5.45 -6.40 8.55
C PRO A 103 4.89 -7.11 7.32
N ASP A 104 5.74 -7.83 6.60
CA ASP A 104 5.32 -8.70 5.52
C ASP A 104 4.84 -10.04 6.12
N PRO A 105 3.56 -10.39 5.92
CA PRO A 105 3.02 -11.61 6.50
C PRO A 105 3.35 -12.89 5.73
N MET A 106 4.09 -12.79 4.63
CA MET A 106 4.41 -13.96 3.80
C MET A 106 5.07 -15.07 4.63
N GLY A 107 4.56 -16.29 4.48
CA GLY A 107 5.06 -17.43 5.24
C GLY A 107 4.55 -17.53 6.67
N ARG A 108 3.69 -16.60 7.10
CA ARG A 108 3.13 -16.58 8.45
C ARG A 108 1.72 -17.17 8.47
N PRO A 109 1.21 -17.53 9.66
CA PRO A 109 -0.16 -18.04 9.78
C PRO A 109 -1.23 -17.04 9.34
N ALA A 110 -2.42 -17.55 9.05
CA ALA A 110 -3.54 -16.73 8.58
C ALA A 110 -3.88 -15.57 9.52
N ILE A 111 -3.77 -15.76 10.83
CA ILE A 111 -4.05 -14.71 11.82
C ILE A 111 -3.14 -13.49 11.63
N VAL A 112 -1.90 -13.69 11.22
CA VAL A 112 -0.96 -12.60 10.97
C VAL A 112 -1.40 -11.78 9.75
N TYR A 113 -1.95 -12.42 8.72
CA TYR A 113 -2.53 -11.70 7.57
C TYR A 113 -3.71 -10.84 8.00
N ASP A 114 -4.56 -11.34 8.89
CA ASP A 114 -5.69 -10.56 9.40
C ASP A 114 -5.21 -9.35 10.22
N GLU A 115 -4.21 -9.53 11.07
CA GLU A 115 -3.63 -8.45 11.86
C GLU A 115 -3.00 -7.37 10.99
N VAL A 116 -2.23 -7.77 9.98
CA VAL A 116 -1.61 -6.84 9.02
C VAL A 116 -2.68 -6.12 8.22
N PHE A 117 -3.73 -6.82 7.82
CA PHE A 117 -4.83 -6.21 7.08
C PHE A 117 -5.53 -5.12 7.91
N GLU A 118 -5.81 -5.39 9.18
CA GLU A 118 -6.42 -4.41 10.08
C GLU A 118 -5.53 -3.19 10.28
N GLU A 119 -4.23 -3.38 10.44
CA GLU A 119 -3.27 -2.30 10.57
C GLU A 119 -3.21 -1.45 9.31
N LEU A 120 -3.20 -2.08 8.14
CA LEU A 120 -3.26 -1.39 6.85
C LEU A 120 -4.55 -0.59 6.71
N GLU A 121 -5.69 -1.15 7.11
CA GLU A 121 -6.96 -0.43 7.05
C GLU A 121 -6.91 0.85 7.88
N GLU A 122 -6.40 0.79 9.08
CA GLU A 122 -6.27 1.95 9.96
C GLU A 122 -5.36 3.02 9.35
N CYS A 123 -4.16 2.61 8.94
CA CYS A 123 -3.18 3.55 8.39
C CYS A 123 -3.65 4.18 7.08
N LEU A 124 -4.19 3.39 6.18
CA LEU A 124 -4.60 3.88 4.87
C LEU A 124 -5.88 4.72 4.94
N ALA A 125 -6.76 4.44 5.89
CA ALA A 125 -7.92 5.31 6.14
C ALA A 125 -7.46 6.70 6.58
N GLU A 126 -6.46 6.77 7.46
CA GLU A 126 -5.90 8.04 7.91
C GLU A 126 -5.17 8.77 6.78
N PHE A 127 -4.36 8.05 6.00
CA PHE A 127 -3.72 8.63 4.82
C PHE A 127 -4.75 9.22 3.86
N ALA A 128 -5.78 8.46 3.52
CA ALA A 128 -6.81 8.91 2.59
C ALA A 128 -7.56 10.14 3.10
N ALA A 129 -7.83 10.19 4.41
CA ALA A 129 -8.49 11.33 5.03
C ALA A 129 -7.65 12.61 4.99
N ARG A 130 -6.33 12.47 5.06
CA ARG A 130 -5.40 13.60 4.99
C ARG A 130 -5.07 14.04 3.56
N HIS A 131 -5.46 13.25 2.57
CA HIS A 131 -5.18 13.50 1.15
C HIS A 131 -6.46 13.60 0.34
N PRO A 132 -7.42 14.46 0.72
CA PRO A 132 -8.67 14.61 -0.03
C PRO A 132 -8.54 15.57 -1.21
N GLY A 133 -7.33 15.89 -1.63
CA GLY A 133 -7.06 16.93 -2.60
C GLY A 133 -7.83 16.80 -3.92
N SER A 134 -7.51 17.66 -4.89
CA SER A 134 -8.16 17.59 -6.18
C SER A 134 -7.81 16.29 -6.89
N PRO A 135 -8.70 15.76 -7.75
CA PRO A 135 -8.42 14.54 -8.52
C PRO A 135 -7.10 14.59 -9.28
N ALA A 136 -6.67 15.77 -9.71
CA ALA A 136 -5.42 15.94 -10.44
C ALA A 136 -4.18 15.70 -9.57
N GLU A 137 -4.30 15.80 -8.25
CA GLU A 137 -3.19 15.68 -7.31
C GLU A 137 -3.17 14.34 -6.59
N ALA A 138 -4.31 13.69 -6.49
CA ALA A 138 -4.46 12.46 -5.68
C ALA A 138 -4.13 11.22 -6.51
N ARG A 139 -2.85 10.93 -6.71
CA ARG A 139 -2.39 9.74 -7.43
C ARG A 139 -1.29 9.02 -6.66
N PRO A 140 -1.63 8.41 -5.50
CA PRO A 140 -0.63 7.69 -4.71
C PRO A 140 -0.17 6.43 -5.41
N GLY A 141 1.12 6.11 -5.23
CA GLY A 141 1.69 4.84 -5.61
C GLY A 141 2.22 4.14 -4.38
N GLU A 142 2.28 2.84 -4.41
CA GLU A 142 2.76 2.04 -3.30
C GLU A 142 4.04 1.29 -3.67
N GLY A 143 5.02 1.31 -2.77
CA GLY A 143 6.24 0.54 -2.90
C GLY A 143 6.29 -0.57 -1.84
N GLY A 144 6.67 -1.72 -2.24
CA GLY A 144 6.78 -2.87 -1.35
C GLY A 144 5.61 -3.81 -1.39
#